data_2584df9cd82652313b523ccb1d1a668c
#
_entry.id   2584df9cd82652313b523ccb1d1a668c
#
_cell.length_a   1.000
_cell.length_b   1.000
_cell.length_c   1.000
_cell.angle_alpha   90.00
_cell.angle_beta   90.00
_cell.angle_gamma   90.00
#
_symmetry.space_group_name_H-M   'P 1'
#
loop_
_entity.id
_entity.type
_entity.pdbx_description
1 polymer ?
#
loop_
_entity_poly.entity_id
_entity_poly.type
_entity_poly.pdbx_seq_one_letter_code
_entity_poly.pdbx_strand_id
1 'polypeptide(L)'
;MKKIILVSILFINPIFSQQTPSPDQEKSILIYGAITHIGNGEVVENSVIGFSNGVIDLVSSTDGSWNNEMLSMFSNSKSKKYDTIINATNQHIYPGIIALNSNLGLVEVDAVKASVDDDESGTYLPNIRSIIAYNAESKAVETMRPNGVLIAQIAPNGGVISGSSSIVQLDAWNWEDAVIKYDQGMHLNWPSPYSFGRWWLGEDRGLKANADYINQIQNLKDFFDRSRANSGLTNSMNLKSRAMKRVFDGSTTVYLNADDEKEIVDGITFLKEYGIDKIVIVGGTGSINQVDFISENNIPVIVTQPYRLPQSTDADPRETFKLAKRLIDSGILVSIDPTGTSSDRVLTRNLPFYAGSFSSFGIDKELALSMITLNPAKILGIDKEFGTLEVGKSATLFISKGDALDIISNNVTHAFISGRNLSLETHQTRLWRRYSNKYSDSQ
;
A
#
# COMPACT_ATOMS: atom_id res chain seq x y z
N MET A 1 9.76 55.30 45.84
CA MET A 1 9.83 54.71 44.51
C MET A 1 9.48 53.21 44.61
N LYS A 2 8.24 52.82 44.25
CA LYS A 2 7.78 51.40 44.27
C LYS A 2 8.15 50.78 42.91
N LYS A 3 9.01 49.76 42.91
CA LYS A 3 9.34 49.01 41.71
C LYS A 3 8.17 48.02 41.44
N ILE A 4 7.45 48.21 40.34
CA ILE A 4 6.48 47.28 39.83
C ILE A 4 7.25 46.21 39.04
N ILE A 5 7.28 44.97 39.52
CA ILE A 5 7.80 43.80 38.80
C ILE A 5 6.67 43.29 37.92
N LEU A 6 6.77 43.51 36.61
CA LEU A 6 5.86 42.95 35.63
C LEU A 6 6.25 41.47 35.40
N VAL A 7 5.51 40.54 35.97
CA VAL A 7 5.68 39.12 35.71
C VAL A 7 4.87 38.78 34.44
N SER A 8 5.58 38.67 33.32
CA SER A 8 5.01 38.14 32.08
C SER A 8 4.81 36.64 32.23
N ILE A 9 3.59 36.19 32.51
CA ILE A 9 3.22 34.79 32.44
C ILE A 9 3.10 34.44 30.95
N LEU A 10 4.13 33.79 30.38
CA LEU A 10 4.03 33.14 29.09
C LEU A 10 3.08 31.94 29.24
N PHE A 11 1.87 32.07 28.75
CA PHE A 11 1.02 30.95 28.47
C PHE A 11 1.61 30.17 27.31
N ILE A 12 2.40 29.16 27.60
CA ILE A 12 2.78 28.13 26.64
C ILE A 12 1.52 27.27 26.45
N ASN A 13 0.67 27.68 25.51
CA ASN A 13 -0.32 26.75 24.97
C ASN A 13 0.46 25.70 24.18
N PRO A 14 0.44 24.42 24.53
CA PRO A 14 0.98 23.38 23.70
C PRO A 14 0.20 23.40 22.39
N ILE A 15 0.82 23.89 21.32
CA ILE A 15 0.28 23.82 19.97
C ILE A 15 0.49 22.38 19.52
N PHE A 16 -0.44 21.49 19.83
CA PHE A 16 -0.52 20.17 19.23
C PHE A 16 -0.99 20.33 17.78
N SER A 17 -0.09 20.74 16.90
CA SER A 17 -0.41 20.88 15.48
C SER A 17 -0.14 19.56 14.71
N GLN A 18 0.60 18.62 15.32
CA GLN A 18 1.06 17.39 14.71
C GLN A 18 0.46 16.19 15.43
N GLN A 19 0.18 15.13 14.66
CA GLN A 19 -0.27 13.88 15.23
C GLN A 19 0.96 13.13 15.75
N THR A 20 1.01 12.93 17.06
CA THR A 20 2.06 12.13 17.69
C THR A 20 1.82 10.66 17.40
N PRO A 21 2.82 9.92 16.88
CA PRO A 21 2.70 8.48 16.73
C PRO A 21 2.42 7.77 18.06
N SER A 22 1.76 6.64 17.97
CA SER A 22 1.42 5.84 19.15
C SER A 22 2.68 5.29 19.82
N PRO A 23 2.74 5.27 21.16
CA PRO A 23 3.88 4.73 21.88
C PRO A 23 4.04 3.22 21.61
N ASP A 24 5.23 2.72 21.88
CA ASP A 24 5.52 1.28 21.81
C ASP A 24 4.58 0.47 22.69
N GLN A 25 4.36 -0.79 22.31
CA GLN A 25 3.52 -1.68 23.07
C GLN A 25 4.18 -2.04 24.43
N GLU A 26 3.60 -1.51 25.52
CA GLU A 26 4.05 -1.84 26.89
C GLU A 26 3.25 -2.99 27.49
N LYS A 27 2.00 -3.17 27.07
CA LYS A 27 1.05 -4.14 27.64
C LYS A 27 0.70 -5.23 26.63
N SER A 28 0.68 -6.46 27.10
CA SER A 28 0.14 -7.57 26.31
C SER A 28 -1.37 -7.44 26.16
N ILE A 29 -1.89 -7.77 24.97
CA ILE A 29 -3.29 -7.56 24.60
C ILE A 29 -3.89 -8.89 24.16
N LEU A 30 -5.11 -9.17 24.66
CA LEU A 30 -5.97 -10.26 24.23
C LEU A 30 -7.24 -9.67 23.62
N ILE A 31 -7.61 -10.09 22.43
CA ILE A 31 -8.87 -9.77 21.76
C ILE A 31 -9.68 -11.05 21.66
N TYR A 32 -10.97 -11.02 22.02
CA TYR A 32 -11.81 -12.21 22.02
C TYR A 32 -13.21 -11.98 21.44
N GLY A 33 -13.84 -13.07 20.97
CA GLY A 33 -15.22 -13.12 20.55
C GLY A 33 -15.50 -12.62 19.13
N ALA A 34 -14.45 -12.30 18.38
CA ALA A 34 -14.56 -11.77 17.02
C ALA A 34 -14.67 -12.88 15.96
N ILE A 35 -15.07 -12.48 14.77
CA ILE A 35 -14.83 -13.22 13.52
C ILE A 35 -13.49 -12.74 12.99
N THR A 36 -12.50 -13.61 12.94
CA THR A 36 -11.16 -13.26 12.46
C THR A 36 -10.92 -13.77 11.04
N HIS A 37 -10.65 -12.85 10.15
CA HIS A 37 -10.22 -13.11 8.78
C HIS A 37 -8.70 -13.20 8.79
N ILE A 38 -8.14 -14.40 8.60
CA ILE A 38 -6.69 -14.62 8.69
C ILE A 38 -5.93 -13.91 7.55
N GLY A 39 -6.58 -13.72 6.40
CA GLY A 39 -5.98 -13.10 5.21
C GLY A 39 -5.40 -14.09 4.21
N ASN A 40 -5.44 -15.40 4.50
CA ASN A 40 -5.00 -16.49 3.63
C ASN A 40 -6.15 -17.32 3.05
N GLY A 41 -7.39 -16.87 3.23
CA GLY A 41 -8.62 -17.59 2.87
C GLY A 41 -9.34 -18.24 4.05
N GLU A 42 -8.71 -18.29 5.22
CA GLU A 42 -9.29 -18.87 6.43
C GLU A 42 -10.04 -17.82 7.26
N VAL A 43 -11.15 -18.25 7.86
CA VAL A 43 -11.94 -17.44 8.81
C VAL A 43 -12.08 -18.23 10.10
N VAL A 44 -11.83 -17.58 11.24
CA VAL A 44 -11.94 -18.16 12.58
C VAL A 44 -13.08 -17.50 13.32
N GLU A 45 -14.16 -18.24 13.53
CA GLU A 45 -15.32 -17.81 14.32
C GLU A 45 -15.01 -17.86 15.82
N ASN A 46 -15.64 -16.96 16.60
CA ASN A 46 -15.45 -16.87 18.05
C ASN A 46 -13.97 -16.90 18.46
N SER A 47 -13.16 -16.13 17.74
CA SER A 47 -11.72 -16.18 17.83
C SER A 47 -11.16 -15.55 19.09
N VAL A 48 -9.94 -15.96 19.41
CA VAL A 48 -9.05 -15.32 20.41
C VAL A 48 -7.73 -15.01 19.73
N ILE A 49 -7.34 -13.75 19.78
CA ILE A 49 -6.02 -13.31 19.31
C ILE A 49 -5.29 -12.66 20.49
N GLY A 50 -4.08 -13.15 20.76
CA GLY A 50 -3.18 -12.57 21.76
C GLY A 50 -1.91 -12.06 21.11
N PHE A 51 -1.37 -10.95 21.61
CA PHE A 51 -0.10 -10.42 21.16
C PHE A 51 0.64 -9.62 22.23
N SER A 52 1.94 -9.68 22.16
CA SER A 52 2.85 -8.96 23.07
C SER A 52 4.15 -8.65 22.35
N ASN A 53 4.80 -7.53 22.72
CA ASN A 53 6.05 -7.09 22.12
C ASN A 53 5.97 -7.01 20.58
N GLY A 54 4.82 -6.55 20.05
CA GLY A 54 4.61 -6.37 18.63
C GLY A 54 4.28 -7.63 17.83
N VAL A 55 4.25 -8.82 18.45
CA VAL A 55 4.14 -10.12 17.78
C VAL A 55 2.89 -10.87 18.26
N ILE A 56 2.16 -11.47 17.32
CA ILE A 56 1.04 -12.37 17.60
C ILE A 56 1.58 -13.66 18.23
N ASP A 57 1.08 -14.01 19.40
CA ASP A 57 1.52 -15.18 20.14
C ASP A 57 0.41 -16.20 20.41
N LEU A 58 -0.84 -15.84 20.09
CA LEU A 58 -2.01 -16.71 20.18
C LEU A 58 -2.99 -16.40 19.05
N VAL A 59 -3.42 -17.42 18.33
CA VAL A 59 -4.60 -17.42 17.45
C VAL A 59 -5.33 -18.72 17.71
N SER A 60 -6.60 -18.65 18.13
CA SER A 60 -7.40 -19.83 18.45
C SER A 60 -8.89 -19.52 18.26
N SER A 61 -9.72 -20.54 18.26
CA SER A 61 -11.17 -20.45 18.33
C SER A 61 -11.68 -21.01 19.66
N THR A 62 -12.88 -20.61 20.04
CA THR A 62 -13.58 -21.13 21.22
C THR A 62 -15.00 -21.55 20.84
N ASP A 63 -15.71 -22.21 21.75
CA ASP A 63 -17.12 -22.57 21.57
C ASP A 63 -18.10 -21.39 21.68
N GLY A 64 -17.56 -20.17 21.85
CA GLY A 64 -18.36 -18.93 22.00
C GLY A 64 -18.92 -18.69 23.40
N SER A 65 -18.69 -19.56 24.35
CA SER A 65 -19.11 -19.37 25.75
C SER A 65 -18.10 -18.50 26.52
N TRP A 66 -18.18 -17.20 26.32
CA TRP A 66 -17.31 -16.22 27.01
C TRP A 66 -17.83 -15.90 28.41
N ASN A 67 -17.36 -16.62 29.41
CA ASN A 67 -17.65 -16.36 30.82
C ASN A 67 -16.39 -15.91 31.56
N ASN A 68 -16.56 -15.42 32.79
CA ASN A 68 -15.45 -14.96 33.62
C ASN A 68 -14.43 -16.06 33.93
N GLU A 69 -14.84 -17.32 33.94
CA GLU A 69 -13.98 -18.46 34.19
C GLU A 69 -13.04 -18.68 33.00
N MET A 70 -13.59 -18.66 31.78
CA MET A 70 -12.81 -18.80 30.53
C MET A 70 -11.83 -17.62 30.36
N LEU A 71 -12.29 -16.38 30.58
CA LEU A 71 -11.42 -15.20 30.55
C LEU A 71 -10.33 -15.27 31.63
N SER A 72 -10.63 -15.85 32.80
CA SER A 72 -9.63 -16.07 33.86
C SER A 72 -8.55 -17.06 33.46
N MET A 73 -8.85 -18.04 32.59
CA MET A 73 -7.83 -18.97 32.07
C MET A 73 -6.76 -18.23 31.27
N PHE A 74 -7.14 -17.27 30.43
CA PHE A 74 -6.20 -16.46 29.66
C PHE A 74 -5.47 -15.42 30.54
N SER A 75 -6.14 -14.87 31.55
CA SER A 75 -5.55 -13.89 32.47
C SER A 75 -4.73 -14.53 33.59
N ASN A 76 -5.02 -15.77 33.98
CA ASN A 76 -4.39 -16.48 35.11
C ASN A 76 -3.63 -17.75 34.73
N SER A 77 -3.50 -18.06 33.44
CA SER A 77 -2.74 -19.22 32.99
C SER A 77 -1.28 -19.12 33.47
N LYS A 78 -0.73 -20.21 33.99
CA LYS A 78 0.67 -20.27 34.46
C LYS A 78 1.68 -20.00 33.36
N SER A 79 1.26 -20.00 32.09
CA SER A 79 2.11 -19.83 30.92
C SER A 79 2.12 -18.40 30.35
N LYS A 80 1.00 -17.65 30.43
CA LYS A 80 0.94 -16.27 29.96
C LYS A 80 -0.27 -15.51 30.54
N LYS A 81 -0.03 -14.26 30.94
CA LYS A 81 -1.06 -13.31 31.40
C LYS A 81 -1.10 -12.15 30.42
N TYR A 82 -2.29 -11.80 29.94
CA TYR A 82 -2.51 -10.60 29.17
C TYR A 82 -2.96 -9.45 30.07
N ASP A 83 -2.35 -8.26 29.86
CA ASP A 83 -2.60 -7.08 30.69
C ASP A 83 -3.89 -6.35 30.31
N THR A 84 -4.24 -6.39 29.02
CA THR A 84 -5.42 -5.73 28.46
C THR A 84 -6.26 -6.76 27.72
N ILE A 85 -7.57 -6.73 27.98
CA ILE A 85 -8.52 -7.63 27.33
C ILE A 85 -9.55 -6.78 26.59
N ILE A 86 -9.70 -7.01 25.28
CA ILE A 86 -10.63 -6.31 24.39
C ILE A 86 -11.75 -7.28 24.01
N ASN A 87 -12.98 -6.90 24.31
CA ASN A 87 -14.16 -7.62 23.85
C ASN A 87 -14.53 -7.15 22.44
N ALA A 88 -14.39 -8.03 21.46
CA ALA A 88 -14.74 -7.80 20.07
C ALA A 88 -15.90 -8.70 19.59
N THR A 89 -16.78 -9.11 20.52
CA THR A 89 -17.96 -9.94 20.20
C THR A 89 -18.79 -9.26 19.11
N ASN A 90 -19.16 -10.02 18.07
CA ASN A 90 -19.88 -9.55 16.89
C ASN A 90 -19.11 -8.50 16.05
N GLN A 91 -17.80 -8.43 16.20
CA GLN A 91 -16.94 -7.60 15.37
C GLN A 91 -16.02 -8.49 14.54
N HIS A 92 -15.36 -7.88 13.58
CA HIS A 92 -14.43 -8.53 12.66
C HIS A 92 -13.00 -8.09 12.91
N ILE A 93 -12.05 -9.00 12.82
CA ILE A 93 -10.61 -8.70 12.87
C ILE A 93 -9.99 -9.03 11.52
N TYR A 94 -9.16 -8.11 11.03
CA TYR A 94 -8.48 -8.23 9.74
C TYR A 94 -6.99 -7.94 9.88
N PRO A 95 -6.13 -8.53 9.02
CA PRO A 95 -4.74 -8.08 8.87
C PRO A 95 -4.70 -6.63 8.42
N GLY A 96 -3.69 -5.89 8.81
CA GLY A 96 -3.44 -4.55 8.28
C GLY A 96 -3.34 -4.56 6.76
N ILE A 97 -4.11 -3.71 6.11
CA ILE A 97 -4.14 -3.57 4.65
C ILE A 97 -2.85 -2.91 4.18
N ILE A 98 -2.31 -3.41 3.06
CA ILE A 98 -1.05 -2.99 2.47
C ILE A 98 -1.33 -2.34 1.10
N ALA A 99 -1.05 -1.06 0.98
CA ALA A 99 -1.16 -0.33 -0.28
C ALA A 99 0.12 -0.50 -1.11
N LEU A 100 -0.03 -0.81 -2.39
CA LEU A 100 1.06 -0.88 -3.35
C LEU A 100 1.14 0.41 -4.19
N ASN A 101 2.31 0.67 -4.77
CA ASN A 101 2.55 1.69 -5.79
C ASN A 101 1.98 3.08 -5.43
N SER A 102 2.05 3.47 -4.17
CA SER A 102 1.43 4.69 -3.66
C SER A 102 2.44 5.84 -3.54
N ASN A 103 2.01 7.06 -3.84
CA ASN A 103 2.77 8.29 -3.59
C ASN A 103 2.32 9.02 -2.31
N LEU A 104 1.73 8.29 -1.35
CA LEU A 104 1.40 8.81 -0.02
C LEU A 104 2.63 9.44 0.64
N GLY A 105 2.45 10.63 1.21
CA GLY A 105 3.53 11.35 1.86
C GLY A 105 4.58 11.96 0.92
N LEU A 106 4.46 11.77 -0.40
CA LEU A 106 5.29 12.44 -1.42
C LEU A 106 4.58 13.65 -2.03
N VAL A 107 3.25 13.70 -1.95
CA VAL A 107 2.44 14.79 -2.52
C VAL A 107 1.46 15.29 -1.48
N GLU A 108 1.49 16.60 -1.20
CA GLU A 108 0.56 17.23 -0.26
C GLU A 108 -0.55 17.98 -1.00
N VAL A 109 -0.21 18.99 -1.79
CA VAL A 109 -1.14 19.80 -2.55
C VAL A 109 -0.75 19.80 -4.03
N ASP A 110 -1.49 19.12 -4.87
CA ASP A 110 -1.17 18.91 -6.30
C ASP A 110 -0.93 20.22 -7.07
N ALA A 111 -1.66 21.27 -6.72
CA ALA A 111 -1.52 22.59 -7.36
C ALA A 111 -0.28 23.38 -6.91
N VAL A 112 0.44 22.89 -5.91
CA VAL A 112 1.63 23.56 -5.34
C VAL A 112 2.87 22.74 -5.62
N LYS A 113 3.61 23.08 -6.69
CA LYS A 113 4.79 22.33 -7.15
C LYS A 113 5.81 22.04 -6.03
N ALA A 114 6.00 22.97 -5.08
CA ALA A 114 6.91 22.81 -3.95
C ALA A 114 6.47 21.75 -2.92
N SER A 115 5.31 21.17 -3.05
CA SER A 115 4.80 20.08 -2.20
C SER A 115 4.55 18.79 -2.97
N VAL A 116 5.13 18.66 -4.16
CA VAL A 116 5.03 17.50 -5.06
C VAL A 116 6.44 16.95 -5.26
N ASP A 117 6.76 15.88 -4.52
CA ASP A 117 8.09 15.27 -4.45
C ASP A 117 8.07 13.80 -4.96
N ASP A 118 7.09 13.44 -5.75
CA ASP A 118 6.96 12.10 -6.32
C ASP A 118 7.66 11.94 -7.68
N ASP A 119 8.06 13.04 -8.34
CA ASP A 119 8.71 13.06 -9.64
C ASP A 119 9.96 13.95 -9.62
N GLU A 120 11.05 13.48 -10.21
CA GLU A 120 12.32 14.18 -10.35
C GLU A 120 12.67 14.42 -11.82
N SER A 121 13.44 15.48 -12.09
CA SER A 121 13.81 15.86 -13.47
C SER A 121 14.80 14.87 -14.09
N GLY A 122 14.39 14.22 -15.18
CA GLY A 122 15.24 13.30 -15.97
C GLY A 122 14.48 12.09 -16.49
N THR A 123 15.13 11.35 -17.38
CA THR A 123 14.54 10.18 -18.03
C THR A 123 14.89 8.87 -17.32
N TYR A 124 16.13 8.72 -16.86
CA TYR A 124 16.63 7.51 -16.21
C TYR A 124 17.17 7.89 -14.82
N LEU A 125 16.41 7.58 -13.78
CA LEU A 125 16.62 8.06 -12.41
C LEU A 125 16.74 6.92 -11.37
N PRO A 126 17.43 5.79 -11.65
CA PRO A 126 17.46 4.64 -10.75
C PRO A 126 18.09 4.97 -9.38
N ASN A 127 18.84 6.06 -9.26
CA ASN A 127 19.47 6.53 -8.02
C ASN A 127 18.53 7.33 -7.12
N ILE A 128 17.35 7.71 -7.61
CA ILE A 128 16.34 8.41 -6.79
C ILE A 128 15.67 7.42 -5.85
N ARG A 129 15.43 7.86 -4.63
CA ARG A 129 14.86 7.06 -3.55
C ARG A 129 13.67 7.81 -2.97
N SER A 130 12.46 7.33 -3.20
CA SER A 130 11.22 7.96 -2.73
C SER A 130 11.18 8.18 -1.22
N ILE A 131 11.80 7.26 -0.45
CA ILE A 131 11.76 7.31 1.01
C ILE A 131 12.36 8.59 1.60
N ILE A 132 13.33 9.20 0.93
CA ILE A 132 13.99 10.43 1.42
C ILE A 132 13.05 11.63 1.42
N ALA A 133 12.08 11.63 0.49
CA ALA A 133 11.05 12.68 0.39
C ALA A 133 9.77 12.36 1.19
N TYR A 134 9.69 11.16 1.78
CA TYR A 134 8.48 10.73 2.49
C TYR A 134 8.20 11.59 3.73
N ASN A 135 7.03 12.22 3.74
CA ASN A 135 6.49 12.97 4.86
C ASN A 135 5.56 12.08 5.70
N ALA A 136 6.04 11.59 6.85
CA ALA A 136 5.24 10.78 7.79
C ALA A 136 4.07 11.56 8.42
N GLU A 137 4.15 12.91 8.45
CA GLU A 137 3.14 13.81 9.04
C GLU A 137 2.09 14.27 8.01
N SER A 138 2.11 13.73 6.79
CA SER A 138 1.14 14.05 5.75
C SER A 138 -0.30 13.86 6.22
N LYS A 139 -1.15 14.84 5.92
CA LYS A 139 -2.59 14.73 6.20
C LYS A 139 -3.26 13.61 5.40
N ALA A 140 -2.71 13.22 4.27
CA ALA A 140 -3.19 12.07 3.52
C ALA A 140 -2.90 10.75 4.28
N VAL A 141 -1.70 10.61 4.86
CA VAL A 141 -1.28 9.41 5.61
C VAL A 141 -2.22 9.13 6.79
N GLU A 142 -2.55 10.13 7.61
CA GLU A 142 -3.44 9.93 8.76
C GLU A 142 -4.85 9.43 8.37
N THR A 143 -5.31 9.71 7.14
CA THR A 143 -6.64 9.31 6.67
C THR A 143 -6.75 7.84 6.25
N MET A 144 -5.64 7.12 6.16
CA MET A 144 -5.59 5.72 5.76
C MET A 144 -6.03 4.78 6.89
N ARG A 145 -5.59 5.07 8.11
CA ARG A 145 -5.79 4.22 9.30
C ARG A 145 -7.25 3.94 9.65
N PRO A 146 -8.19 4.89 9.56
CA PRO A 146 -9.61 4.62 9.82
C PRO A 146 -10.28 3.58 8.91
N ASN A 147 -9.64 3.24 7.79
CA ASN A 147 -10.10 2.20 6.87
C ASN A 147 -9.19 0.95 6.88
N GLY A 148 -8.29 0.84 7.87
CA GLY A 148 -7.44 -0.33 8.05
C GLY A 148 -6.21 -0.39 7.16
N VAL A 149 -5.90 0.66 6.36
CA VAL A 149 -4.65 0.72 5.58
C VAL A 149 -3.53 1.16 6.52
N LEU A 150 -2.60 0.25 6.79
CA LEU A 150 -1.58 0.41 7.84
C LEU A 150 -0.15 0.39 7.32
N ILE A 151 0.06 -0.15 6.11
CA ILE A 151 1.36 -0.26 5.45
C ILE A 151 1.21 0.24 4.01
N ALA A 152 2.25 0.87 3.47
CA ALA A 152 2.28 1.28 2.07
C ALA A 152 3.67 1.11 1.45
N GLN A 153 3.71 0.77 0.16
CA GLN A 153 4.87 0.95 -0.68
C GLN A 153 4.84 2.37 -1.23
N ILE A 154 5.85 3.16 -0.90
CA ILE A 154 5.99 4.53 -1.39
C ILE A 154 6.82 4.50 -2.66
N ALA A 155 6.18 4.83 -3.78
CA ALA A 155 6.74 4.70 -5.12
C ALA A 155 6.95 6.09 -5.76
N PRO A 156 8.09 6.31 -6.44
CA PRO A 156 8.30 7.51 -7.23
C PRO A 156 7.60 7.38 -8.58
N ASN A 157 7.27 8.51 -9.18
CA ASN A 157 6.72 8.65 -10.52
C ASN A 157 7.73 9.26 -11.50
N GLY A 158 7.32 9.47 -12.73
CA GLY A 158 8.07 10.20 -13.76
C GLY A 158 9.21 9.43 -14.43
N GLY A 159 9.72 9.99 -15.49
CA GLY A 159 10.80 9.41 -16.30
C GLY A 159 10.48 8.04 -16.89
N VAL A 160 11.47 7.40 -17.51
CA VAL A 160 11.40 5.98 -17.93
C VAL A 160 11.80 5.08 -16.76
N ILE A 161 12.83 5.44 -16.01
CA ILE A 161 13.14 4.84 -14.72
C ILE A 161 12.94 5.90 -13.67
N SER A 162 11.90 5.74 -12.84
CA SER A 162 11.50 6.75 -11.84
C SER A 162 12.38 6.74 -10.60
N GLY A 163 12.91 5.58 -10.22
CA GLY A 163 13.69 5.40 -9.00
C GLY A 163 13.23 4.21 -8.17
N SER A 164 13.66 4.17 -6.93
CA SER A 164 13.36 3.07 -6.01
C SER A 164 12.26 3.42 -5.03
N SER A 165 11.35 2.45 -4.82
CA SER A 165 10.31 2.48 -3.78
C SER A 165 10.76 1.79 -2.50
N SER A 166 10.18 2.20 -1.38
CA SER A 166 10.39 1.62 -0.06
C SER A 166 9.06 1.31 0.62
N ILE A 167 9.08 0.42 1.61
CA ILE A 167 7.90 0.02 2.36
C ILE A 167 7.90 0.73 3.70
N VAL A 168 6.76 1.36 4.05
CA VAL A 168 6.60 2.12 5.29
C VAL A 168 5.36 1.69 6.07
N GLN A 169 5.41 1.81 7.37
CA GLN A 169 4.25 1.82 8.25
C GLN A 169 3.64 3.24 8.30
N LEU A 170 2.33 3.33 8.51
CA LEU A 170 1.61 4.60 8.43
C LEU A 170 1.36 5.27 9.79
N ASP A 171 2.26 5.06 10.78
CA ASP A 171 2.24 5.72 12.09
C ASP A 171 3.66 5.86 12.64
N ALA A 172 4.38 6.90 12.20
CA ALA A 172 5.79 7.07 12.48
C ALA A 172 6.15 8.56 12.70
N TRP A 173 7.28 8.81 13.36
CA TRP A 173 7.79 10.17 13.62
C TRP A 173 8.40 10.81 12.37
N ASN A 174 9.08 10.02 11.57
CA ASN A 174 9.78 10.45 10.37
C ASN A 174 9.96 9.25 9.42
N TRP A 175 10.62 9.46 8.28
CA TRP A 175 10.82 8.41 7.29
C TRP A 175 11.74 7.27 7.79
N GLU A 176 12.71 7.55 8.68
CA GLU A 176 13.61 6.53 9.24
C GLU A 176 12.86 5.59 10.19
N ASP A 177 11.92 6.14 10.97
CA ASP A 177 11.06 5.38 11.87
C ASP A 177 9.94 4.65 11.12
N ALA A 178 9.50 5.22 10.00
CA ALA A 178 8.42 4.63 9.18
C ALA A 178 8.86 3.38 8.41
N VAL A 179 10.14 3.28 8.02
CA VAL A 179 10.55 2.30 7.04
C VAL A 179 10.56 0.88 7.59
N ILE A 180 9.89 -0.03 6.88
CA ILE A 180 9.94 -1.49 7.08
C ILE A 180 11.05 -2.10 6.22
N LYS A 181 11.14 -1.64 4.95
CA LYS A 181 12.14 -2.15 4.01
C LYS A 181 12.55 -1.08 3.02
N TYR A 182 13.86 -0.82 2.95
CA TYR A 182 14.44 0.17 2.05
C TYR A 182 14.54 -0.33 0.62
N ASP A 183 14.28 0.56 -0.35
CA ASP A 183 14.62 0.41 -1.76
C ASP A 183 14.26 -0.97 -2.33
N GLN A 184 13.07 -1.47 -1.99
CA GLN A 184 12.61 -2.80 -2.34
C GLN A 184 12.35 -2.95 -3.83
N GLY A 185 11.84 -1.90 -4.49
CA GLY A 185 11.42 -1.91 -5.88
C GLY A 185 12.12 -0.86 -6.74
N MET A 186 12.31 -1.16 -8.02
CA MET A 186 12.73 -0.22 -9.06
C MET A 186 11.57 -0.04 -10.04
N HIS A 187 11.12 1.20 -10.25
CA HIS A 187 9.98 1.50 -11.11
C HIS A 187 10.46 1.83 -12.53
N LEU A 188 9.95 1.06 -13.50
CA LEU A 188 10.22 1.17 -14.93
C LEU A 188 8.90 1.46 -15.66
N ASN A 189 8.75 2.65 -16.22
CA ASN A 189 7.64 3.01 -17.09
C ASN A 189 8.00 2.60 -18.52
N TRP A 190 7.32 1.56 -19.02
CA TRP A 190 7.59 1.10 -20.37
C TRP A 190 7.10 2.14 -21.39
N PRO A 191 7.89 2.48 -22.43
CA PRO A 191 7.43 3.39 -23.47
C PRO A 191 6.17 2.88 -24.15
N SER A 192 5.19 3.75 -24.39
CA SER A 192 3.97 3.33 -25.08
C SER A 192 4.19 3.24 -26.59
N PRO A 193 3.78 2.14 -27.23
CA PRO A 193 3.80 1.99 -28.68
C PRO A 193 2.77 2.88 -29.39
N TYR A 194 1.88 3.50 -28.62
CA TYR A 194 0.80 4.36 -29.10
C TYR A 194 0.86 5.75 -28.48
N SER A 195 0.27 6.70 -29.15
CA SER A 195 0.04 8.06 -28.67
C SER A 195 -1.38 8.52 -29.01
N PHE A 196 -1.97 9.33 -28.13
CA PHE A 196 -3.25 9.98 -28.43
C PHE A 196 -3.00 11.36 -29.04
N GLY A 197 -3.80 11.72 -30.04
CA GLY A 197 -3.75 13.07 -30.60
C GLY A 197 -4.12 14.12 -29.54
N ARG A 198 -3.41 15.23 -29.57
CA ARG A 198 -3.61 16.39 -28.67
C ARG A 198 -4.78 17.23 -29.16
N TRP A 199 -5.99 16.79 -28.84
CA TRP A 199 -7.23 17.42 -29.30
C TRP A 199 -7.31 18.93 -28.98
N TRP A 200 -6.65 19.38 -27.89
CA TRP A 200 -6.57 20.80 -27.54
C TRP A 200 -5.68 21.62 -28.51
N LEU A 201 -4.90 20.92 -29.34
CA LEU A 201 -4.15 21.50 -30.46
C LEU A 201 -4.83 21.25 -31.81
N GLY A 202 -6.08 20.75 -31.84
CA GLY A 202 -6.82 20.44 -33.06
C GLY A 202 -6.44 19.11 -33.71
N GLU A 203 -5.66 18.25 -33.05
CA GLU A 203 -5.34 16.92 -33.54
C GLU A 203 -6.54 15.97 -33.34
N ASP A 204 -6.67 14.95 -34.20
CA ASP A 204 -7.65 13.89 -34.02
C ASP A 204 -7.38 13.13 -32.71
N ARG A 205 -8.44 12.84 -31.94
CA ARG A 205 -8.37 12.07 -30.69
C ARG A 205 -8.00 10.60 -30.86
N GLY A 206 -7.93 10.11 -32.08
CA GLY A 206 -7.63 8.72 -32.38
C GLY A 206 -6.28 8.25 -31.86
N LEU A 207 -6.20 6.96 -31.61
CA LEU A 207 -4.95 6.27 -31.28
C LEU A 207 -4.03 6.27 -32.48
N LYS A 208 -2.79 6.72 -32.34
CA LYS A 208 -1.76 6.74 -33.38
C LYS A 208 -0.56 5.92 -32.97
N ALA A 209 0.09 5.27 -33.91
CA ALA A 209 1.38 4.62 -33.65
C ALA A 209 2.40 5.67 -33.18
N ASN A 210 3.17 5.34 -32.16
CA ASN A 210 4.27 6.17 -31.68
C ASN A 210 5.48 5.95 -32.61
N ALA A 211 5.75 6.93 -33.49
CA ALA A 211 6.85 6.85 -34.45
C ALA A 211 8.24 6.77 -33.78
N ASP A 212 8.35 7.22 -32.52
CA ASP A 212 9.60 7.23 -31.75
C ASP A 212 9.80 5.99 -30.87
N TYR A 213 8.85 5.07 -30.86
CA TYR A 213 8.85 3.90 -29.97
C TYR A 213 10.14 3.09 -30.05
N ILE A 214 10.61 2.78 -31.27
CA ILE A 214 11.83 2.00 -31.47
C ILE A 214 13.06 2.73 -30.91
N ASN A 215 13.15 4.05 -31.12
CA ASN A 215 14.25 4.85 -30.58
C ASN A 215 14.21 4.90 -29.04
N GLN A 216 13.03 4.99 -28.46
CA GLN A 216 12.87 4.98 -27.01
C GLN A 216 13.35 3.64 -26.41
N ILE A 217 12.99 2.51 -27.03
CA ILE A 217 13.49 1.18 -26.63
C ILE A 217 15.01 1.08 -26.82
N GLN A 218 15.57 1.58 -27.92
CA GLN A 218 17.01 1.56 -28.14
C GLN A 218 17.75 2.40 -27.09
N ASN A 219 17.25 3.58 -26.74
CA ASN A 219 17.83 4.41 -25.70
C ASN A 219 17.79 3.72 -24.32
N LEU A 220 16.71 3.01 -24.01
CA LEU A 220 16.59 2.20 -22.79
C LEU A 220 17.62 1.07 -22.80
N LYS A 221 17.76 0.36 -23.91
CA LYS A 221 18.77 -0.69 -24.09
C LYS A 221 20.18 -0.16 -23.87
N ASP A 222 20.53 0.95 -24.50
CA ASP A 222 21.84 1.59 -24.35
C ASP A 222 22.10 2.00 -22.88
N PHE A 223 21.07 2.42 -22.16
CA PHE A 223 21.19 2.73 -20.74
C PHE A 223 21.45 1.46 -19.90
N PHE A 224 20.74 0.37 -20.15
CA PHE A 224 20.91 -0.90 -19.46
C PHE A 224 22.30 -1.49 -19.74
N ASP A 225 22.75 -1.51 -21.01
CA ASP A 225 24.07 -2.02 -21.42
C ASP A 225 25.21 -1.27 -20.72
N ARG A 226 25.16 0.08 -20.72
CA ARG A 226 26.13 0.91 -20.01
C ARG A 226 26.09 0.68 -18.50
N SER A 227 24.91 0.56 -17.93
CA SER A 227 24.75 0.34 -16.48
C SER A 227 25.28 -1.03 -16.08
N ARG A 228 25.02 -2.08 -16.87
CA ARG A 228 25.51 -3.44 -16.66
C ARG A 228 27.03 -3.52 -16.75
N ALA A 229 27.62 -2.90 -17.78
CA ALA A 229 29.07 -2.83 -17.93
C ALA A 229 29.76 -2.16 -16.73
N ASN A 230 29.16 -1.10 -16.18
CA ASN A 230 29.68 -0.36 -15.04
C ASN A 230 29.37 -1.00 -13.68
N SER A 231 28.40 -1.90 -13.59
CA SER A 231 27.98 -2.53 -12.32
C SER A 231 29.06 -3.41 -11.68
N GLY A 232 29.99 -3.92 -12.48
CA GLY A 232 31.14 -4.70 -12.03
C GLY A 232 32.29 -3.86 -11.45
N LEU A 233 32.30 -2.55 -11.65
CA LEU A 233 33.36 -1.68 -11.15
C LEU A 233 33.13 -1.32 -9.69
N THR A 234 34.04 -1.78 -8.82
CA THR A 234 33.96 -1.60 -7.34
C THR A 234 33.99 -0.15 -6.89
N ASN A 235 34.52 0.77 -7.71
CA ASN A 235 34.65 2.20 -7.42
C ASN A 235 33.88 3.11 -8.41
N SER A 236 32.76 2.62 -8.99
CA SER A 236 31.97 3.48 -9.85
C SER A 236 31.39 4.64 -9.06
N MET A 237 31.84 5.86 -9.38
CA MET A 237 31.24 7.12 -8.86
C MET A 237 29.85 7.38 -9.49
N ASN A 238 29.43 6.60 -10.46
CA ASN A 238 28.13 6.73 -11.11
C ASN A 238 27.03 6.12 -10.25
N LEU A 239 26.26 6.98 -9.57
CA LEU A 239 25.15 6.60 -8.68
C LEU A 239 24.07 5.80 -9.42
N LYS A 240 23.81 6.10 -10.70
CA LYS A 240 22.80 5.39 -11.51
C LYS A 240 23.22 3.95 -11.77
N SER A 241 24.48 3.72 -12.17
CA SER A 241 25.00 2.36 -12.39
C SER A 241 25.03 1.55 -11.08
N ARG A 242 25.36 2.20 -9.96
CA ARG A 242 25.35 1.56 -8.63
C ARG A 242 23.93 1.15 -8.20
N ALA A 243 22.92 1.97 -8.48
CA ALA A 243 21.52 1.64 -8.22
C ALA A 243 21.04 0.47 -9.09
N MET A 244 21.38 0.48 -10.39
CA MET A 244 21.05 -0.59 -11.33
C MET A 244 21.71 -1.93 -10.99
N LYS A 245 22.84 -1.96 -10.28
CA LYS A 245 23.46 -3.21 -9.83
C LYS A 245 22.49 -4.10 -9.08
N ARG A 246 21.64 -3.50 -8.20
CA ARG A 246 20.64 -4.23 -7.41
C ARG A 246 19.50 -4.83 -8.26
N VAL A 247 19.28 -4.30 -9.44
CA VAL A 247 18.36 -4.85 -10.44
C VAL A 247 18.98 -6.09 -11.10
N PHE A 248 20.24 -5.99 -11.52
CA PHE A 248 20.95 -7.08 -12.22
C PHE A 248 21.32 -8.26 -11.29
N ASP A 249 21.56 -8.02 -10.00
CA ASP A 249 21.84 -9.09 -9.03
C ASP A 249 20.59 -9.71 -8.40
N GLY A 250 19.39 -9.23 -8.79
CA GLY A 250 18.11 -9.74 -8.33
C GLY A 250 17.76 -9.38 -6.89
N SER A 251 18.48 -8.43 -6.25
CA SER A 251 18.16 -7.96 -4.89
C SER A 251 16.99 -6.98 -4.84
N THR A 252 16.64 -6.38 -5.99
CA THR A 252 15.51 -5.44 -6.13
C THR A 252 14.50 -5.96 -7.15
N THR A 253 13.21 -5.86 -6.85
CA THR A 253 12.11 -6.19 -7.76
C THR A 253 11.91 -5.05 -8.77
N VAL A 254 11.69 -5.37 -10.05
CA VAL A 254 11.33 -4.38 -11.07
C VAL A 254 9.81 -4.31 -11.18
N TYR A 255 9.26 -3.13 -10.92
CA TYR A 255 7.85 -2.81 -11.15
C TYR A 255 7.72 -2.22 -12.54
N LEU A 256 7.23 -3.04 -13.47
CA LEU A 256 7.02 -2.68 -14.87
C LEU A 256 5.65 -2.03 -15.02
N ASN A 257 5.62 -0.71 -15.14
CA ASN A 257 4.41 0.03 -15.46
C ASN A 257 4.11 -0.15 -16.95
N ALA A 258 3.12 -0.97 -17.26
CA ALA A 258 2.71 -1.36 -18.60
C ALA A 258 1.23 -1.71 -18.62
N ASP A 259 0.47 -1.13 -19.53
CA ASP A 259 -0.98 -1.29 -19.62
C ASP A 259 -1.43 -1.99 -20.89
N ASP A 260 -0.77 -1.72 -22.01
CA ASP A 260 -1.04 -2.35 -23.31
C ASP A 260 -0.38 -3.72 -23.45
N GLU A 261 -1.01 -4.60 -24.23
CA GLU A 261 -0.50 -5.96 -24.49
C GLU A 261 0.95 -5.95 -25.01
N LYS A 262 1.27 -5.05 -25.96
CA LYS A 262 2.60 -4.95 -26.52
C LYS A 262 3.60 -4.41 -25.51
N GLU A 263 3.21 -3.46 -24.68
CA GLU A 263 4.06 -2.94 -23.58
C GLU A 263 4.45 -4.06 -22.60
N ILE A 264 3.48 -4.91 -22.25
CA ILE A 264 3.67 -6.03 -21.33
C ILE A 264 4.64 -7.07 -21.93
N VAL A 265 4.38 -7.50 -23.16
CA VAL A 265 5.20 -8.54 -23.82
C VAL A 265 6.62 -8.03 -24.09
N ASP A 266 6.75 -6.84 -24.66
CA ASP A 266 8.06 -6.24 -24.98
C ASP A 266 8.85 -5.96 -23.69
N GLY A 267 8.19 -5.44 -22.64
CA GLY A 267 8.82 -5.12 -21.36
C GLY A 267 9.32 -6.36 -20.61
N ILE A 268 8.50 -7.40 -20.52
CA ILE A 268 8.89 -8.66 -19.88
C ILE A 268 10.04 -9.31 -20.66
N THR A 269 9.93 -9.40 -22.00
CA THR A 269 10.95 -9.99 -22.86
C THR A 269 12.28 -9.27 -22.68
N PHE A 270 12.25 -7.93 -22.73
CA PHE A 270 13.43 -7.10 -22.51
C PHE A 270 14.09 -7.38 -21.14
N LEU A 271 13.32 -7.38 -20.05
CA LEU A 271 13.85 -7.62 -18.71
C LEU A 271 14.46 -9.03 -18.59
N LYS A 272 13.80 -10.03 -19.16
CA LYS A 272 14.30 -11.42 -19.18
C LYS A 272 15.60 -11.56 -19.99
N GLU A 273 15.78 -10.85 -21.09
CA GLU A 273 17.05 -10.81 -21.84
C GLU A 273 18.22 -10.30 -21.00
N TYR A 274 17.95 -9.44 -20.02
CA TYR A 274 18.93 -8.98 -19.03
C TYR A 274 19.08 -9.91 -17.82
N GLY A 275 18.36 -11.05 -17.78
CA GLY A 275 18.40 -12.01 -16.66
C GLY A 275 17.68 -11.49 -15.41
N ILE A 276 16.72 -10.59 -15.58
CA ILE A 276 15.92 -10.04 -14.49
C ILE A 276 14.65 -10.88 -14.36
N ASP A 277 14.52 -11.61 -13.24
CA ASP A 277 13.40 -12.53 -12.98
C ASP A 277 12.37 -11.97 -12.01
N LYS A 278 12.77 -11.05 -11.14
CA LYS A 278 11.83 -10.43 -10.18
C LYS A 278 11.12 -9.25 -10.85
N ILE A 279 10.05 -9.57 -11.56
CA ILE A 279 9.22 -8.59 -12.29
C ILE A 279 7.82 -8.60 -11.69
N VAL A 280 7.20 -7.42 -11.59
CA VAL A 280 5.79 -7.22 -11.24
C VAL A 280 5.20 -6.27 -12.25
N ILE A 281 4.07 -6.62 -12.86
CA ILE A 281 3.34 -5.71 -13.75
C ILE A 281 2.50 -4.75 -12.91
N VAL A 282 2.54 -3.47 -13.24
CA VAL A 282 1.67 -2.42 -12.68
C VAL A 282 0.82 -1.86 -13.82
N GLY A 283 -0.51 -1.93 -13.68
CA GLY A 283 -1.47 -1.59 -14.74
C GLY A 283 -2.14 -2.84 -15.29
N GLY A 284 -1.59 -3.39 -16.34
CA GLY A 284 -1.88 -4.73 -16.83
C GLY A 284 -3.22 -4.94 -17.52
N THR A 285 -3.87 -3.91 -18.08
CA THR A 285 -5.15 -4.10 -18.80
C THR A 285 -5.03 -5.08 -19.95
N GLY A 286 -3.96 -4.97 -20.75
CA GLY A 286 -3.65 -5.87 -21.86
C GLY A 286 -3.28 -7.30 -21.42
N SER A 287 -3.12 -7.55 -20.13
CA SER A 287 -2.80 -8.87 -19.58
C SER A 287 -3.87 -9.93 -19.91
N ILE A 288 -5.11 -9.50 -20.20
CA ILE A 288 -6.22 -10.42 -20.50
C ILE A 288 -5.91 -11.30 -21.72
N ASN A 289 -5.13 -10.82 -22.67
CA ASN A 289 -4.74 -11.57 -23.88
C ASN A 289 -3.42 -12.32 -23.71
N GLN A 290 -2.69 -12.07 -22.62
CA GLN A 290 -1.35 -12.61 -22.36
C GLN A 290 -1.28 -13.42 -21.06
N VAL A 291 -2.43 -13.95 -20.59
CA VAL A 291 -2.55 -14.68 -19.33
C VAL A 291 -1.58 -15.86 -19.25
N ASP A 292 -1.51 -16.67 -20.33
CA ASP A 292 -0.64 -17.84 -20.37
C ASP A 292 0.84 -17.42 -20.29
N PHE A 293 1.26 -16.41 -21.06
CA PHE A 293 2.62 -15.88 -21.04
C PHE A 293 3.02 -15.32 -19.67
N ILE A 294 2.11 -14.61 -18.99
CA ILE A 294 2.34 -14.04 -17.66
C ILE A 294 2.42 -15.17 -16.61
N SER A 295 1.52 -16.16 -16.71
CA SER A 295 1.49 -17.32 -15.80
C SER A 295 2.73 -18.18 -15.93
N GLU A 296 3.16 -18.52 -17.15
CA GLU A 296 4.38 -19.29 -17.41
C GLU A 296 5.64 -18.62 -16.86
N ASN A 297 5.66 -17.29 -16.83
CA ASN A 297 6.75 -16.51 -16.27
C ASN A 297 6.61 -16.22 -14.77
N ASN A 298 5.52 -16.67 -14.12
CA ASN A 298 5.22 -16.43 -12.70
C ASN A 298 5.24 -14.94 -12.30
N ILE A 299 4.68 -14.05 -13.13
CA ILE A 299 4.73 -12.60 -12.93
C ILE A 299 3.46 -12.13 -12.23
N PRO A 300 3.57 -11.54 -11.03
CA PRO A 300 2.45 -10.90 -10.36
C PRO A 300 1.91 -9.69 -11.12
N VAL A 301 0.62 -9.41 -10.96
CA VAL A 301 -0.05 -8.25 -11.58
C VAL A 301 -0.70 -7.38 -10.51
N ILE A 302 -0.38 -6.11 -10.51
CA ILE A 302 -1.07 -5.07 -9.74
C ILE A 302 -2.07 -4.40 -10.68
N VAL A 303 -3.35 -4.73 -10.53
CA VAL A 303 -4.42 -4.13 -11.32
C VAL A 303 -4.67 -2.72 -10.82
N THR A 304 -4.44 -1.73 -11.69
CA THR A 304 -4.63 -0.31 -11.35
C THR A 304 -6.02 0.20 -11.75
N GLN A 305 -6.47 1.27 -11.08
CA GLN A 305 -7.71 1.99 -11.41
C GLN A 305 -8.92 1.09 -11.68
N PRO A 306 -9.40 0.31 -10.69
CA PRO A 306 -10.49 -0.66 -10.90
C PRO A 306 -11.77 -0.05 -11.49
N TYR A 307 -12.02 1.23 -11.25
CA TYR A 307 -13.20 1.97 -11.74
C TYR A 307 -12.93 2.85 -12.96
N ARG A 308 -11.84 2.61 -13.68
CA ARG A 308 -11.58 3.38 -14.90
C ARG A 308 -12.64 3.13 -15.95
N LEU A 309 -12.85 4.13 -16.80
CA LEU A 309 -13.73 3.98 -17.96
C LEU A 309 -13.06 3.08 -19.01
N PRO A 310 -13.87 2.37 -19.83
CA PRO A 310 -13.35 1.59 -20.95
C PRO A 310 -12.54 2.48 -21.91
N GLN A 311 -11.47 1.90 -22.48
CA GLN A 311 -10.62 2.63 -23.42
C GLN A 311 -11.22 2.74 -24.82
N SER A 312 -12.17 1.87 -25.16
CA SER A 312 -12.87 1.87 -26.43
C SER A 312 -14.39 1.75 -26.23
N THR A 313 -15.17 2.16 -27.24
CA THR A 313 -16.63 2.16 -27.17
C THR A 313 -17.25 0.77 -27.18
N ASP A 314 -16.52 -0.23 -27.60
CA ASP A 314 -16.89 -1.65 -27.65
C ASP A 314 -16.32 -2.49 -26.51
N ALA A 315 -15.48 -1.91 -25.63
CA ALA A 315 -14.97 -2.59 -24.46
C ALA A 315 -16.04 -2.81 -23.39
N ASP A 316 -15.96 -3.93 -22.67
CA ASP A 316 -16.85 -4.21 -21.54
C ASP A 316 -16.57 -3.21 -20.40
N PRO A 317 -17.58 -2.47 -19.91
CA PRO A 317 -17.44 -1.55 -18.79
C PRO A 317 -16.90 -2.20 -17.50
N ARG A 318 -16.96 -3.53 -17.41
CA ARG A 318 -16.50 -4.32 -16.25
C ARG A 318 -15.20 -5.07 -16.52
N GLU A 319 -14.48 -4.70 -17.56
CA GLU A 319 -13.28 -5.42 -18.02
C GLU A 319 -12.23 -5.57 -16.91
N THR A 320 -11.95 -4.51 -16.16
CA THR A 320 -10.96 -4.52 -15.08
C THR A 320 -11.29 -5.55 -13.99
N PHE A 321 -12.56 -5.65 -13.60
CA PHE A 321 -13.00 -6.63 -12.60
C PHE A 321 -12.94 -8.07 -13.14
N LYS A 322 -13.30 -8.28 -14.40
CA LYS A 322 -13.21 -9.58 -15.08
C LYS A 322 -11.77 -10.00 -15.30
N LEU A 323 -10.88 -9.05 -15.59
CA LEU A 323 -9.44 -9.26 -15.73
C LEU A 323 -8.86 -9.88 -14.45
N ALA A 324 -9.07 -9.25 -13.30
CA ALA A 324 -8.55 -9.75 -12.03
C ALA A 324 -8.99 -11.20 -11.75
N LYS A 325 -10.28 -11.51 -11.97
CA LYS A 325 -10.78 -12.88 -11.82
C LYS A 325 -10.07 -13.85 -12.76
N ARG A 326 -9.92 -13.51 -14.04
CA ARG A 326 -9.26 -14.37 -15.01
C ARG A 326 -7.79 -14.63 -14.67
N LEU A 327 -7.08 -13.62 -14.21
CA LEU A 327 -5.69 -13.75 -13.77
C LEU A 327 -5.59 -14.69 -12.55
N ILE A 328 -6.47 -14.52 -11.56
CA ILE A 328 -6.52 -15.37 -10.36
C ILE A 328 -6.85 -16.82 -10.73
N ASP A 329 -7.85 -17.06 -11.58
CA ASP A 329 -8.26 -18.39 -12.04
C ASP A 329 -7.12 -19.10 -12.79
N SER A 330 -6.17 -18.35 -13.34
CA SER A 330 -4.96 -18.87 -14.01
C SER A 330 -3.75 -18.99 -13.07
N GLY A 331 -3.94 -18.80 -11.76
CA GLY A 331 -2.89 -18.95 -10.75
C GLY A 331 -1.94 -17.77 -10.62
N ILE A 332 -2.24 -16.64 -11.28
CA ILE A 332 -1.42 -15.42 -11.19
C ILE A 332 -1.71 -14.72 -9.86
N LEU A 333 -0.66 -14.27 -9.19
CA LEU A 333 -0.76 -13.46 -7.98
C LEU A 333 -1.22 -12.05 -8.34
N VAL A 334 -2.43 -11.69 -7.89
CA VAL A 334 -3.05 -10.39 -8.20
C VAL A 334 -3.15 -9.52 -6.96
N SER A 335 -2.85 -8.25 -7.09
CA SER A 335 -3.12 -7.22 -6.09
C SER A 335 -3.80 -6.01 -6.75
N ILE A 336 -4.23 -5.05 -5.94
CA ILE A 336 -4.99 -3.88 -6.39
C ILE A 336 -4.22 -2.60 -6.02
N ASP A 337 -4.17 -1.66 -6.97
CA ASP A 337 -3.82 -0.27 -6.72
C ASP A 337 -4.95 0.63 -7.23
N PRO A 338 -5.63 1.38 -6.36
CA PRO A 338 -6.72 2.26 -6.77
C PRO A 338 -6.24 3.51 -7.52
N THR A 339 -4.94 3.79 -7.49
CA THR A 339 -4.35 5.02 -8.01
C THR A 339 -4.01 4.90 -9.50
N GLY A 340 -3.92 6.01 -10.17
CA GLY A 340 -3.54 6.08 -11.58
C GLY A 340 -2.86 7.41 -11.92
N THR A 341 -3.03 8.41 -11.06
CA THR A 341 -2.37 9.71 -11.14
C THR A 341 -1.87 10.12 -9.77
N SER A 342 -0.95 11.08 -9.70
CA SER A 342 -0.44 11.60 -8.43
C SER A 342 -1.53 12.19 -7.53
N SER A 343 -2.63 12.67 -8.11
CA SER A 343 -3.79 13.17 -7.36
C SER A 343 -4.60 12.06 -6.68
N ASP A 344 -4.49 10.83 -7.15
CA ASP A 344 -5.34 9.72 -6.71
C ASP A 344 -4.89 9.10 -5.39
N ARG A 345 -3.76 9.51 -4.82
CA ARG A 345 -3.23 8.97 -3.54
C ARG A 345 -4.25 8.90 -2.42
N VAL A 346 -5.19 9.85 -2.38
CA VAL A 346 -6.25 9.85 -1.37
C VAL A 346 -7.26 8.71 -1.56
N LEU A 347 -7.33 8.10 -2.74
CA LEU A 347 -8.17 6.93 -3.02
C LEU A 347 -7.65 5.67 -2.33
N THR A 348 -6.37 5.64 -1.95
CA THR A 348 -5.76 4.53 -1.20
C THR A 348 -6.54 4.19 0.07
N ARG A 349 -7.16 5.16 0.73
CA ARG A 349 -8.03 4.92 1.90
C ARG A 349 -9.24 4.04 1.58
N ASN A 350 -9.66 3.96 0.31
CA ASN A 350 -10.81 3.19 -0.14
C ASN A 350 -10.41 1.78 -0.62
N LEU A 351 -9.15 1.39 -0.46
CA LEU A 351 -8.61 0.11 -0.92
C LEU A 351 -9.47 -1.10 -0.49
N PRO A 352 -9.97 -1.19 0.77
CA PRO A 352 -10.87 -2.28 1.15
C PRO A 352 -12.16 -2.33 0.32
N PHE A 353 -12.73 -1.19 -0.05
CA PHE A 353 -13.98 -1.12 -0.81
C PHE A 353 -13.77 -1.49 -2.29
N TYR A 354 -12.59 -1.23 -2.83
CA TYR A 354 -12.21 -1.74 -4.15
C TYR A 354 -12.13 -3.27 -4.13
N ALA A 355 -11.50 -3.86 -3.10
CA ALA A 355 -11.48 -5.31 -2.93
C ALA A 355 -12.90 -5.89 -2.81
N GLY A 356 -13.78 -5.25 -2.03
CA GLY A 356 -15.20 -5.64 -1.94
C GLY A 356 -15.93 -5.61 -3.28
N SER A 357 -15.60 -4.64 -4.15
CA SER A 357 -16.17 -4.57 -5.50
C SER A 357 -15.76 -5.77 -6.37
N PHE A 358 -14.52 -6.22 -6.29
CA PHE A 358 -14.07 -7.42 -7.01
C PHE A 358 -14.83 -8.67 -6.57
N SER A 359 -15.22 -8.76 -5.30
CA SER A 359 -16.07 -9.85 -4.80
C SER A 359 -17.42 -9.91 -5.52
N SER A 360 -18.00 -8.75 -5.87
CA SER A 360 -19.25 -8.69 -6.64
C SER A 360 -19.13 -9.22 -8.08
N PHE A 361 -17.91 -9.41 -8.57
CA PHE A 361 -17.61 -9.96 -9.90
C PHE A 361 -17.09 -11.41 -9.86
N GLY A 362 -17.38 -12.12 -8.78
CA GLY A 362 -17.15 -13.56 -8.66
C GLY A 362 -15.78 -13.96 -8.12
N ILE A 363 -15.06 -13.04 -7.50
CA ILE A 363 -13.91 -13.36 -6.68
C ILE A 363 -14.42 -13.66 -5.26
N ASP A 364 -14.00 -14.78 -4.67
CA ASP A 364 -14.31 -15.09 -3.28
C ASP A 364 -13.88 -13.94 -2.36
N LYS A 365 -14.64 -13.70 -1.29
CA LYS A 365 -14.43 -12.55 -0.41
C LYS A 365 -13.10 -12.58 0.32
N GLU A 366 -12.70 -13.76 0.78
CA GLU A 366 -11.41 -13.93 1.46
C GLU A 366 -10.24 -13.84 0.46
N LEU A 367 -10.45 -14.28 -0.78
CA LEU A 367 -9.48 -14.03 -1.86
C LEU A 367 -9.39 -12.54 -2.19
N ALA A 368 -10.51 -11.81 -2.22
CA ALA A 368 -10.52 -10.37 -2.42
C ALA A 368 -9.77 -9.64 -1.27
N LEU A 369 -9.93 -10.09 -0.03
CA LEU A 369 -9.15 -9.61 1.11
C LEU A 369 -7.66 -9.89 0.91
N SER A 370 -7.29 -11.08 0.44
CA SER A 370 -5.89 -11.42 0.20
C SER A 370 -5.23 -10.51 -0.84
N MET A 371 -5.98 -9.97 -1.82
CA MET A 371 -5.49 -9.04 -2.84
C MET A 371 -4.98 -7.72 -2.24
N ILE A 372 -5.34 -7.39 -1.01
CA ILE A 372 -4.95 -6.16 -0.29
C ILE A 372 -4.19 -6.43 1.01
N THR A 373 -3.91 -7.70 1.33
CA THR A 373 -3.20 -8.11 2.55
C THR A 373 -2.04 -9.06 2.24
N LEU A 374 -2.27 -10.35 2.04
CA LEU A 374 -1.25 -11.37 1.80
C LEU A 374 -0.55 -11.19 0.43
N ASN A 375 -1.31 -10.92 -0.63
CA ASN A 375 -0.72 -10.82 -1.97
C ASN A 375 0.26 -9.63 -2.07
N PRO A 376 -0.09 -8.40 -1.63
CA PRO A 376 0.90 -7.32 -1.58
C PRO A 376 2.09 -7.65 -0.66
N ALA A 377 1.88 -8.35 0.48
CA ALA A 377 2.98 -8.77 1.33
C ALA A 377 3.96 -9.71 0.60
N LYS A 378 3.46 -10.65 -0.20
CA LYS A 378 4.27 -11.55 -1.04
C LYS A 378 5.00 -10.78 -2.14
N ILE A 379 4.32 -9.88 -2.85
CA ILE A 379 4.93 -9.01 -3.89
C ILE A 379 6.08 -8.19 -3.30
N LEU A 380 5.91 -7.66 -2.11
CA LEU A 380 6.91 -6.85 -1.41
C LEU A 380 8.00 -7.69 -0.72
N GLY A 381 7.80 -9.01 -0.57
CA GLY A 381 8.69 -9.91 0.16
C GLY A 381 8.78 -9.58 1.65
N ILE A 382 7.62 -9.31 2.26
CA ILE A 382 7.43 -9.09 3.71
C ILE A 382 6.38 -10.04 4.30
N ASP A 383 5.96 -11.04 3.56
CA ASP A 383 4.91 -12.00 3.93
C ASP A 383 5.29 -12.92 5.11
N LYS A 384 6.56 -12.97 5.49
CA LYS A 384 7.00 -13.64 6.72
C LYS A 384 6.57 -12.92 7.99
N GLU A 385 6.35 -11.61 7.91
CA GLU A 385 6.03 -10.76 9.06
C GLU A 385 4.63 -10.15 8.97
N PHE A 386 4.12 -9.91 7.74
CA PHE A 386 2.88 -9.17 7.52
C PHE A 386 1.93 -9.92 6.55
N GLY A 387 0.72 -9.40 6.41
CA GLY A 387 -0.27 -9.84 5.42
C GLY A 387 -1.24 -10.91 5.91
N THR A 388 -0.95 -11.60 7.02
CA THR A 388 -1.86 -12.56 7.66
C THR A 388 -1.76 -12.49 9.18
N LEU A 389 -2.79 -13.02 9.86
CA LEU A 389 -2.86 -13.10 11.33
C LEU A 389 -2.45 -14.49 11.81
N GLU A 390 -1.16 -14.75 11.84
CA GLU A 390 -0.59 -16.04 12.26
C GLU A 390 0.38 -15.83 13.42
N VAL A 391 0.51 -16.85 14.29
CA VAL A 391 1.45 -16.82 15.39
C VAL A 391 2.88 -16.64 14.89
N GLY A 392 3.60 -15.70 15.49
CA GLY A 392 4.96 -15.33 15.12
C GLY A 392 5.05 -14.15 14.15
N LYS A 393 3.94 -13.70 13.56
CA LYS A 393 3.87 -12.51 12.71
C LYS A 393 3.60 -11.24 13.52
N SER A 394 3.83 -10.10 12.89
CA SER A 394 3.56 -8.79 13.45
C SER A 394 2.09 -8.63 13.85
N ALA A 395 1.84 -8.09 15.03
CA ALA A 395 0.51 -7.69 15.48
C ALA A 395 0.07 -6.40 14.77
N THR A 396 0.01 -6.46 13.43
CA THR A 396 -0.47 -5.40 12.55
C THR A 396 -1.85 -5.80 12.03
N LEU A 397 -2.88 -5.26 12.70
CA LEU A 397 -4.28 -5.67 12.52
C LEU A 397 -5.25 -4.53 12.85
N PHE A 398 -6.50 -4.69 12.45
CA PHE A 398 -7.56 -3.78 12.87
C PHE A 398 -8.86 -4.51 13.20
N ILE A 399 -9.71 -3.87 14.02
CA ILE A 399 -11.03 -4.36 14.41
C ILE A 399 -12.07 -3.46 13.77
N SER A 400 -13.04 -4.03 13.05
CA SER A 400 -14.18 -3.33 12.48
C SER A 400 -15.50 -3.87 13.03
N LYS A 401 -16.48 -2.99 13.29
CA LYS A 401 -17.82 -3.39 13.73
C LYS A 401 -18.57 -4.21 12.69
N GLY A 402 -18.28 -3.98 11.42
CA GLY A 402 -18.86 -4.72 10.32
C GLY A 402 -17.78 -5.14 9.33
N ASP A 403 -18.23 -5.61 8.17
CA ASP A 403 -17.37 -6.05 7.11
C ASP A 403 -16.47 -4.91 6.60
N ALA A 404 -15.15 -5.11 6.66
CA ALA A 404 -14.19 -4.12 6.20
C ALA A 404 -14.25 -3.85 4.69
N LEU A 405 -14.70 -4.83 3.91
CA LEU A 405 -14.79 -4.71 2.45
C LEU A 405 -16.09 -4.01 1.99
N ASP A 406 -17.03 -3.78 2.89
CA ASP A 406 -18.28 -3.08 2.61
C ASP A 406 -18.24 -1.64 3.12
N ILE A 407 -18.38 -0.68 2.23
CA ILE A 407 -18.32 0.76 2.53
C ILE A 407 -19.38 1.23 3.53
N ILE A 408 -20.51 0.51 3.65
CA ILE A 408 -21.61 0.88 4.54
C ILE A 408 -21.35 0.39 5.97
N SER A 409 -20.85 -0.82 6.12
CA SER A 409 -20.69 -1.48 7.41
C SER A 409 -19.28 -1.36 8.01
N ASN A 410 -18.27 -1.00 7.21
CA ASN A 410 -16.92 -0.79 7.71
C ASN A 410 -16.90 0.35 8.75
N ASN A 411 -16.49 0.00 9.96
CA ASN A 411 -16.35 0.95 11.07
C ASN A 411 -15.22 0.46 11.97
N VAL A 412 -14.01 0.90 11.64
CA VAL A 412 -12.82 0.53 12.40
C VAL A 412 -12.84 1.15 13.77
N THR A 413 -12.74 0.32 14.81
CA THR A 413 -12.76 0.72 16.21
C THR A 413 -11.37 0.75 16.84
N HIS A 414 -10.49 -0.15 16.42
CA HIS A 414 -9.11 -0.25 16.87
C HIS A 414 -8.23 -0.61 15.67
N ALA A 415 -7.03 -0.09 15.67
CA ALA A 415 -5.99 -0.50 14.73
C ALA A 415 -4.65 -0.60 15.46
N PHE A 416 -3.84 -1.57 15.05
CA PHE A 416 -2.54 -1.84 15.65
C PHE A 416 -1.48 -1.99 14.57
N ILE A 417 -0.32 -1.40 14.77
CA ILE A 417 0.89 -1.64 14.00
C ILE A 417 1.95 -2.16 14.97
N SER A 418 2.42 -3.38 14.75
CA SER A 418 3.39 -4.04 15.65
C SER A 418 2.97 -3.93 17.11
N GLY A 419 1.68 -4.19 17.39
CA GLY A 419 1.08 -4.15 18.72
C GLY A 419 0.81 -2.76 19.32
N ARG A 420 1.28 -1.67 18.69
CA ARG A 420 1.00 -0.29 19.10
C ARG A 420 -0.44 0.07 18.76
N ASN A 421 -1.22 0.52 19.73
CA ASN A 421 -2.62 0.90 19.54
C ASN A 421 -2.71 2.32 18.93
N LEU A 422 -3.16 2.40 17.70
CA LEU A 422 -3.12 3.62 16.89
C LEU A 422 -4.26 4.59 17.20
N SER A 423 -4.00 5.87 17.08
CA SER A 423 -5.04 6.87 16.96
C SER A 423 -5.73 6.78 15.59
N LEU A 424 -7.05 6.66 15.59
CA LEU A 424 -7.90 6.72 14.40
C LEU A 424 -8.40 8.15 14.13
N GLU A 425 -7.96 9.12 14.93
CA GLU A 425 -8.32 10.51 14.74
C GLU A 425 -7.58 11.09 13.52
N THR A 426 -8.30 11.83 12.68
CA THR A 426 -7.78 12.51 11.51
C THR A 426 -8.09 14.00 11.56
N HIS A 427 -7.45 14.80 10.71
CA HIS A 427 -7.80 16.21 10.56
C HIS A 427 -9.30 16.40 10.28
N GLN A 428 -9.88 15.57 9.42
CA GLN A 428 -11.31 15.61 9.08
C GLN A 428 -12.20 15.29 10.26
N THR A 429 -11.88 14.27 11.06
CA THR A 429 -12.68 13.92 12.26
C THR A 429 -12.57 14.99 13.34
N ARG A 430 -11.39 15.64 13.49
CA ARG A 430 -11.23 16.81 14.40
C ARG A 430 -12.11 17.99 13.95
N LEU A 431 -12.10 18.31 12.65
CA LEU A 431 -12.96 19.37 12.11
C LEU A 431 -14.43 19.03 12.26
N TRP A 432 -14.84 17.80 11.93
CA TRP A 432 -16.21 17.36 12.11
C TRP A 432 -16.68 17.54 13.55
N ARG A 433 -15.92 17.07 14.53
CA ARG A 433 -16.24 17.21 15.96
C ARG A 433 -16.35 18.68 16.37
N ARG A 434 -15.39 19.50 15.92
CA ARG A 434 -15.39 20.94 16.22
C ARG A 434 -16.64 21.66 15.71
N TYR A 435 -17.04 21.37 14.48
CA TYR A 435 -18.20 22.04 13.87
C TYR A 435 -19.52 21.44 14.33
N SER A 436 -19.62 20.13 14.58
CA SER A 436 -20.81 19.51 15.15
C SER A 436 -21.13 20.09 16.53
N ASN A 437 -20.14 20.22 17.40
CA ASN A 437 -20.33 20.83 18.72
C ASN A 437 -20.84 22.28 18.60
N LYS A 438 -20.29 23.07 17.66
CA LYS A 438 -20.74 24.45 17.45
C LYS A 438 -22.23 24.57 17.14
N TYR A 439 -22.78 23.60 16.38
CA TYR A 439 -24.17 23.64 15.92
C TYR A 439 -25.12 22.83 16.80
N SER A 440 -24.63 21.91 17.64
CA SER A 440 -25.45 21.19 18.63
C SER A 440 -25.93 22.09 19.75
N ASP A 441 -25.12 23.07 20.17
CA ASP A 441 -25.49 24.04 21.23
C ASP A 441 -26.48 25.10 20.72
N SER A 442 -26.90 25.03 19.44
CA SER A 442 -27.82 26.00 18.81
C SER A 442 -29.23 25.44 18.62
N GLN A 443 -29.53 24.22 19.06
CA GLN A 443 -30.83 23.56 19.08
C GLN A 443 -31.30 23.37 20.53
#